data_8a1a4b33c4096928f13bbc016c755561
#
_entry.id   8a1a4b33c4096928f13bbc016c755561
#
_cell.length_a   1.000
_cell.length_b   1.000
_cell.length_c   1.000
_cell.angle_alpha   90.00
_cell.angle_beta   90.00
_cell.angle_gamma   90.00
#
_symmetry.space_group_name_H-M   'P 1'
#
loop_
_entity.id
_entity.type
_entity.pdbx_description
1 polymer ?
#
loop_
_entity_poly.entity_id
_entity_poly.type
_entity_poly.pdbx_seq_one_letter_code
_entity_poly.pdbx_strand_id
1 'polypeptide(L)'
;MTAAVPAVGAVATAAVPAARRTAAKWVALAFALVTLALAAVDTARFTPGGPRYQLTESHAWIPSFGVRYELGVDGIAVMLTLLTAVLVPVVMAAGWHDADRPSSPAFGEEGPYRGRYHWRPVQGFFALILLVEAMVVISFESTDVFLFYLFFEAMLIPMYFLIGGFGDRAGSRGAEEQAAQRSYAAVKFLLYNLAGGLVMLAAVIGLYAVTAHQLGSGTFSLTEILRARAEGRLQFSTTAERWIFLGFFFAFAVKAPLWPLHTWLPNAMGESTAPVAVLITAVVDKVGTFAMLRYCLQLFPGASTWATPVVLALAAVGILYGALLAVGQRDIKRLVAFASISHFGFIILGIFAMTSQGQSGAALYMVNHGISTAAWLLVAGFLISRRGSRLIADYGGVQKVAPVLAGTFLVGGLATLSLPGLAPFVSEFLVLVGTFTRYPALGVVATVGIVFAALYVLVLHQRTMTGPVKEEVAAIKDLGVRELVVVAPLIALLLFLGVFPKPVTDVINPAVRDTLSDVHRTDPAPQINAVAKEAAK
;
A
#
# COMPACT_ATOMS: atom_id res chain seq x y z
N MET A 1 11.29 12.08 14.51
CA MET A 1 10.62 11.54 15.72
C MET A 1 9.51 10.56 15.37
N THR A 2 8.69 10.84 14.37
CA THR A 2 7.54 10.01 13.96
C THR A 2 7.93 8.56 13.66
N ALA A 3 9.06 8.33 12.99
CA ALA A 3 9.57 6.99 12.70
C ALA A 3 10.19 6.25 13.93
N ALA A 4 10.74 6.97 14.89
CA ALA A 4 11.40 6.38 16.05
C ALA A 4 10.40 5.82 17.08
N VAL A 5 9.24 6.46 17.22
CA VAL A 5 8.22 6.09 18.22
C VAL A 5 7.70 4.66 18.01
N PRO A 6 7.27 4.23 16.82
CA PRO A 6 6.81 2.86 16.63
C PRO A 6 7.96 1.83 16.77
N ALA A 7 9.20 2.19 16.43
CA ALA A 7 10.36 1.31 16.66
C ALA A 7 10.60 1.06 18.16
N VAL A 8 10.59 2.13 18.97
CA VAL A 8 10.68 2.02 20.45
C VAL A 8 9.48 1.26 20.99
N GLY A 9 8.27 1.53 20.47
CA GLY A 9 7.04 0.82 20.81
C GLY A 9 7.11 -0.68 20.55
N ALA A 10 7.72 -1.09 19.43
CA ALA A 10 7.93 -2.50 19.11
C ALA A 10 8.80 -3.20 20.18
N VAL A 11 9.92 -2.58 20.55
CA VAL A 11 10.82 -3.09 21.60
C VAL A 11 10.10 -3.13 22.96
N ALA A 12 9.42 -2.04 23.33
CA ALA A 12 8.68 -1.95 24.59
C ALA A 12 7.58 -3.03 24.67
N THR A 13 6.82 -3.24 23.58
CA THR A 13 5.77 -4.26 23.51
C THR A 13 6.34 -5.68 23.61
N ALA A 14 7.46 -5.96 22.93
CA ALA A 14 8.14 -7.26 23.00
C ALA A 14 8.71 -7.55 24.40
N ALA A 15 9.12 -6.50 25.13
CA ALA A 15 9.65 -6.62 26.49
C ALA A 15 8.59 -6.91 27.56
N VAL A 16 7.29 -6.67 27.29
CA VAL A 16 6.20 -6.94 28.23
C VAL A 16 6.18 -8.43 28.62
N PRO A 17 6.09 -8.78 29.93
CA PRO A 17 6.06 -10.18 30.38
C PRO A 17 4.94 -10.98 29.71
N ALA A 18 5.20 -12.26 29.40
CA ALA A 18 4.27 -13.15 28.70
C ALA A 18 2.90 -13.28 29.39
N ALA A 19 2.86 -13.20 30.72
CA ALA A 19 1.64 -13.25 31.52
C ALA A 19 0.75 -11.99 31.34
N ARG A 20 1.31 -10.86 30.93
CA ARG A 20 0.60 -9.58 30.83
C ARG A 20 0.17 -9.27 29.37
N ARG A 21 -0.52 -10.22 28.72
CA ARG A 21 -0.94 -10.10 27.30
C ARG A 21 -1.74 -8.83 27.00
N THR A 22 -2.72 -8.52 27.87
CA THR A 22 -3.56 -7.30 27.70
C THR A 22 -2.73 -6.02 27.81
N ALA A 23 -1.76 -5.96 28.73
CA ALA A 23 -0.86 -4.82 28.85
C ALA A 23 -0.03 -4.61 27.56
N ALA A 24 0.46 -5.68 26.94
CA ALA A 24 1.19 -5.60 25.68
C ALA A 24 0.36 -4.97 24.55
N LYS A 25 -0.94 -5.34 24.44
CA LYS A 25 -1.87 -4.76 23.47
C LYS A 25 -2.06 -3.26 23.67
N TRP A 26 -2.26 -2.84 24.94
CA TRP A 26 -2.43 -1.42 25.27
C TRP A 26 -1.15 -0.60 25.09
N VAL A 27 0.02 -1.17 25.43
CA VAL A 27 1.32 -0.53 25.16
C VAL A 27 1.49 -0.30 23.67
N ALA A 28 1.28 -1.33 22.85
CA ALA A 28 1.40 -1.20 21.41
C ALA A 28 0.43 -0.15 20.83
N LEU A 29 -0.84 -0.20 21.24
CA LEU A 29 -1.84 0.77 20.78
C LEU A 29 -1.48 2.20 21.22
N ALA A 30 -0.96 2.39 22.44
CA ALA A 30 -0.54 3.70 22.91
C ALA A 30 0.59 4.27 22.02
N PHE A 31 1.61 3.47 21.67
CA PHE A 31 2.68 3.91 20.77
C PHE A 31 2.15 4.23 19.37
N ALA A 32 1.24 3.42 18.82
CA ALA A 32 0.61 3.69 17.53
C ALA A 32 -0.21 5.00 17.55
N LEU A 33 -0.94 5.28 18.64
CA LEU A 33 -1.68 6.54 18.80
C LEU A 33 -0.75 7.76 18.97
N VAL A 34 0.40 7.60 19.64
CA VAL A 34 1.43 8.65 19.72
C VAL A 34 2.02 8.91 18.33
N THR A 35 2.29 7.85 17.55
CA THR A 35 2.75 7.98 16.16
C THR A 35 1.72 8.73 15.32
N LEU A 36 0.43 8.42 15.46
CA LEU A 36 -0.66 9.14 14.79
C LEU A 36 -0.69 10.62 15.18
N ALA A 37 -0.55 10.92 16.47
CA ALA A 37 -0.52 12.32 16.94
C ALA A 37 0.67 13.08 16.35
N LEU A 38 1.85 12.47 16.30
CA LEU A 38 3.04 13.08 15.69
C LEU A 38 2.87 13.27 14.18
N ALA A 39 2.38 12.27 13.46
CA ALA A 39 2.11 12.38 12.01
C ALA A 39 1.08 13.48 11.70
N ALA A 40 0.07 13.65 12.55
CA ALA A 40 -0.89 14.75 12.43
C ALA A 40 -0.23 16.12 12.68
N VAL A 41 0.67 16.23 13.67
CA VAL A 41 1.46 17.45 13.92
C VAL A 41 2.39 17.76 12.75
N ASP A 42 3.09 16.75 12.22
CA ASP A 42 3.98 16.92 11.07
C ASP A 42 3.20 17.36 9.83
N THR A 43 2.00 16.79 9.60
CA THR A 43 1.08 17.22 8.55
C THR A 43 0.61 18.67 8.74
N ALA A 44 0.30 19.08 9.97
CA ALA A 44 -0.13 20.45 10.28
C ALA A 44 1.00 21.47 10.14
N ARG A 45 2.26 21.05 10.32
CA ARG A 45 3.46 21.90 10.14
C ARG A 45 3.93 21.97 8.70
N PHE A 46 3.51 21.02 7.87
CA PHE A 46 3.86 20.99 6.45
C PHE A 46 3.23 22.18 5.73
N THR A 47 4.04 22.95 4.99
CA THR A 47 3.59 24.11 4.23
C THR A 47 3.47 23.76 2.75
N PRO A 48 2.25 23.55 2.21
CA PRO A 48 2.06 23.28 0.77
C PRO A 48 2.62 24.41 -0.08
N GLY A 49 3.44 24.07 -1.10
CA GLY A 49 4.12 25.05 -1.95
C GLY A 49 5.36 25.70 -1.34
N GLY A 50 5.77 25.30 -0.14
CA GLY A 50 7.06 25.64 0.47
C GLY A 50 8.23 24.86 -0.17
N PRO A 51 9.39 24.75 0.52
CA PRO A 51 10.50 23.94 0.04
C PRO A 51 10.06 22.51 -0.26
N ARG A 52 10.67 21.90 -1.30
CA ARG A 52 10.30 20.57 -1.78
C ARG A 52 10.34 19.50 -0.68
N TYR A 53 11.41 19.47 0.09
CA TYR A 53 11.56 18.62 1.27
C TYR A 53 11.54 19.46 2.53
N GLN A 54 10.66 19.12 3.46
CA GLN A 54 10.47 19.81 4.74
C GLN A 54 10.68 18.84 5.89
N LEU A 55 10.75 19.35 7.12
CA LEU A 55 11.00 18.57 8.35
C LEU A 55 12.27 17.70 8.21
N THR A 56 13.30 18.29 7.61
CA THR A 56 14.53 17.58 7.25
C THR A 56 15.40 17.29 8.47
N GLU A 57 15.98 16.10 8.48
CA GLU A 57 16.98 15.66 9.46
C GLU A 57 18.11 14.93 8.70
N SER A 58 19.37 15.24 9.00
CA SER A 58 20.50 14.61 8.29
C SER A 58 21.68 14.41 9.22
N HIS A 59 22.10 13.14 9.37
CA HIS A 59 23.26 12.72 10.15
C HIS A 59 24.14 11.78 9.33
N ALA A 60 25.47 11.91 9.44
CA ALA A 60 26.37 10.95 8.84
C ALA A 60 26.23 9.58 9.53
N TRP A 61 25.98 8.52 8.74
CA TRP A 61 25.83 7.16 9.27
C TRP A 61 27.02 6.27 8.89
N ILE A 62 27.31 6.13 7.60
CA ILE A 62 28.47 5.38 7.10
C ILE A 62 29.28 6.31 6.17
N PRO A 63 30.15 7.18 6.76
CA PRO A 63 30.85 8.22 5.99
C PRO A 63 31.74 7.68 4.87
N SER A 64 32.33 6.49 5.05
CA SER A 64 33.20 5.85 4.05
C SER A 64 32.48 5.52 2.73
N PHE A 65 31.15 5.37 2.76
CA PHE A 65 30.32 5.12 1.58
C PHE A 65 29.39 6.30 1.28
N GLY A 66 29.52 7.45 1.95
CA GLY A 66 28.63 8.59 1.75
C GLY A 66 27.17 8.35 2.16
N VAL A 67 26.89 7.30 2.98
CA VAL A 67 25.55 6.98 3.48
C VAL A 67 25.18 7.91 4.62
N ARG A 68 24.00 8.48 4.54
CA ARG A 68 23.45 9.37 5.58
C ARG A 68 22.13 8.83 6.12
N TYR A 69 21.92 9.01 7.41
CA TYR A 69 20.56 8.98 7.94
C TYR A 69 19.92 10.33 7.58
N GLU A 70 19.23 10.35 6.45
CA GLU A 70 18.67 11.58 5.89
C GLU A 70 17.18 11.41 5.63
N LEU A 71 16.38 12.20 6.34
CA LEU A 71 14.93 12.21 6.27
C LEU A 71 14.45 13.56 5.77
N GLY A 72 13.33 13.56 5.06
CA GLY A 72 12.62 14.73 4.61
C GLY A 72 11.32 14.34 3.94
N VAL A 73 10.27 15.13 4.12
CA VAL A 73 8.96 14.86 3.56
C VAL A 73 8.58 15.86 2.49
N ASP A 74 8.03 15.36 1.40
CA ASP A 74 7.23 16.12 0.44
C ASP A 74 5.73 15.90 0.72
N GLY A 75 4.86 16.56 -0.04
CA GLY A 75 3.42 16.46 0.16
C GLY A 75 2.85 15.06 0.00
N ILE A 76 3.46 14.20 -0.82
CA ILE A 76 3.02 12.80 -1.01
C ILE A 76 3.46 11.96 0.19
N ALA A 77 4.72 12.12 0.63
CA ALA A 77 5.27 11.39 1.77
C ALA A 77 4.49 11.68 3.06
N VAL A 78 4.21 12.95 3.36
CA VAL A 78 3.50 13.31 4.59
C VAL A 78 2.08 12.74 4.61
N MET A 79 1.39 12.69 3.47
CA MET A 79 0.05 12.08 3.38
C MET A 79 0.09 10.56 3.53
N LEU A 80 1.10 9.87 3.00
CA LEU A 80 1.25 8.42 3.15
C LEU A 80 1.73 8.03 4.56
N THR A 81 2.55 8.85 5.19
CA THR A 81 2.90 8.70 6.62
C THR A 81 1.67 8.86 7.50
N LEU A 82 0.83 9.88 7.24
CA LEU A 82 -0.44 10.06 7.96
C LEU A 82 -1.40 8.90 7.73
N LEU A 83 -1.55 8.41 6.48
CA LEU A 83 -2.36 7.22 6.18
C LEU A 83 -1.89 6.00 6.98
N THR A 84 -0.58 5.75 7.01
CA THR A 84 0.01 4.64 7.77
C THR A 84 -0.32 4.76 9.25
N ALA A 85 -0.10 5.94 9.84
CA ALA A 85 -0.35 6.22 11.24
C ALA A 85 -1.85 6.15 11.62
N VAL A 86 -2.77 6.42 10.68
CA VAL A 86 -4.22 6.22 10.86
C VAL A 86 -4.58 4.74 10.81
N LEU A 87 -4.01 3.99 9.85
CA LEU A 87 -4.40 2.59 9.64
C LEU A 87 -3.85 1.64 10.69
N VAL A 88 -2.65 1.89 11.25
CA VAL A 88 -2.03 0.97 12.22
C VAL A 88 -2.84 0.81 13.51
N PRO A 89 -3.32 1.85 14.21
CA PRO A 89 -4.23 1.69 15.35
C PRO A 89 -5.53 0.96 15.00
N VAL A 90 -6.08 1.22 13.80
CA VAL A 90 -7.29 0.55 13.27
C VAL A 90 -7.02 -0.95 13.07
N VAL A 91 -5.90 -1.32 12.46
CA VAL A 91 -5.43 -2.69 12.26
C VAL A 91 -5.24 -3.41 13.60
N MET A 92 -4.61 -2.76 14.58
CA MET A 92 -4.41 -3.31 15.93
C MET A 92 -5.75 -3.56 16.64
N ALA A 93 -6.68 -2.60 16.57
CA ALA A 93 -8.00 -2.75 17.16
C ALA A 93 -8.83 -3.84 16.47
N ALA A 94 -8.72 -3.97 15.14
CA ALA A 94 -9.35 -5.04 14.38
C ALA A 94 -8.80 -6.42 14.77
N GLY A 95 -7.47 -6.56 14.80
CA GLY A 95 -6.74 -7.79 15.12
C GLY A 95 -6.56 -8.05 16.62
N TRP A 96 -7.34 -7.40 17.49
CA TRP A 96 -7.17 -7.44 18.96
C TRP A 96 -7.09 -8.85 19.55
N HIS A 97 -7.76 -9.82 18.92
CA HIS A 97 -7.83 -11.21 19.36
C HIS A 97 -7.11 -12.20 18.43
N ASP A 98 -6.53 -11.75 17.32
CA ASP A 98 -5.95 -12.64 16.32
C ASP A 98 -4.75 -13.45 16.86
N ALA A 99 -3.98 -12.87 17.79
CA ALA A 99 -2.83 -13.49 18.40
C ALA A 99 -3.11 -14.16 19.78
N ASP A 100 -4.35 -14.18 20.24
CA ASP A 100 -4.69 -14.78 21.54
C ASP A 100 -4.49 -16.31 21.52
N ARG A 101 -4.59 -16.92 20.33
CA ARG A 101 -4.30 -18.35 20.09
C ARG A 101 -3.28 -18.46 18.96
N PRO A 102 -2.14 -19.17 19.17
CA PRO A 102 -1.14 -19.33 18.12
C PRO A 102 -1.74 -20.05 16.90
N SER A 103 -1.43 -19.55 15.71
CA SER A 103 -1.95 -20.08 14.44
C SER A 103 -1.14 -21.26 13.89
N SER A 104 0.09 -21.48 14.39
CA SER A 104 0.95 -22.57 13.96
C SER A 104 1.06 -23.65 15.04
N PRO A 105 0.82 -24.94 14.70
CA PRO A 105 1.07 -26.06 15.62
C PRO A 105 2.53 -26.13 16.08
N ALA A 106 3.49 -25.67 15.26
CA ALA A 106 4.91 -25.66 15.60
C ALA A 106 5.24 -24.79 16.81
N PHE A 107 4.43 -23.75 17.05
CA PHE A 107 4.60 -22.79 18.16
C PHE A 107 3.52 -22.94 19.26
N GLY A 108 2.62 -23.93 19.15
CA GLY A 108 1.62 -24.27 20.16
C GLY A 108 2.17 -25.08 21.32
N GLU A 109 1.30 -25.36 22.31
CA GLU A 109 1.68 -26.15 23.50
C GLU A 109 2.10 -27.60 23.18
N GLU A 110 1.74 -28.11 22.00
CA GLU A 110 2.04 -29.47 21.52
C GLU A 110 3.10 -29.52 20.41
N GLY A 111 3.68 -28.38 20.00
CA GLY A 111 4.63 -28.30 18.88
C GLY A 111 6.05 -28.78 19.23
N PRO A 112 6.89 -29.15 18.22
CA PRO A 112 8.26 -29.64 18.41
C PRO A 112 9.19 -28.63 19.08
N TYR A 113 8.80 -27.37 19.17
CA TYR A 113 9.53 -26.29 19.83
C TYR A 113 9.01 -25.97 21.25
N ARG A 114 8.14 -26.81 21.80
CA ARG A 114 7.63 -26.68 23.17
C ARG A 114 8.81 -26.58 24.16
N GLY A 115 8.82 -25.49 24.94
CA GLY A 115 9.83 -25.28 26.02
C GLY A 115 11.21 -24.81 25.55
N ARG A 116 11.54 -24.75 24.25
CA ARG A 116 12.83 -24.22 23.75
C ARG A 116 12.83 -22.72 23.55
N TYR A 117 11.65 -22.14 23.23
CA TYR A 117 11.48 -20.69 23.07
C TYR A 117 10.28 -20.25 23.88
N HIS A 118 10.44 -19.24 24.72
CA HIS A 118 9.33 -18.55 25.38
C HIS A 118 8.57 -17.71 24.34
N TRP A 119 7.85 -18.39 23.43
CA TRP A 119 7.04 -17.73 22.40
C TRP A 119 5.96 -16.88 23.04
N ARG A 120 5.96 -15.59 22.74
CA ARG A 120 5.00 -14.60 23.22
C ARG A 120 4.14 -14.13 22.06
N PRO A 121 3.12 -14.89 21.64
CA PRO A 121 2.42 -14.64 20.39
C PRO A 121 1.76 -13.27 20.35
N VAL A 122 1.16 -12.81 21.46
CA VAL A 122 0.51 -11.50 21.53
C VAL A 122 1.53 -10.37 21.42
N GLN A 123 2.59 -10.43 22.23
CA GLN A 123 3.66 -9.43 22.19
C GLN A 123 4.31 -9.38 20.81
N GLY A 124 4.63 -10.56 20.24
CA GLY A 124 5.23 -10.67 18.91
C GLY A 124 4.35 -10.09 17.81
N PHE A 125 3.06 -10.39 17.80
CA PHE A 125 2.13 -9.88 16.80
C PHE A 125 2.07 -8.34 16.79
N PHE A 126 1.84 -7.74 17.95
CA PHE A 126 1.72 -6.29 18.06
C PHE A 126 3.07 -5.57 17.87
N ALA A 127 4.18 -6.16 18.34
CA ALA A 127 5.52 -5.63 18.10
C ALA A 127 5.89 -5.66 16.61
N LEU A 128 5.55 -6.73 15.88
CA LEU A 128 5.79 -6.82 14.44
C LEU A 128 4.98 -5.78 13.65
N ILE A 129 3.74 -5.49 14.06
CA ILE A 129 2.92 -4.43 13.43
C ILE A 129 3.60 -3.07 13.61
N LEU A 130 4.06 -2.72 14.82
CA LEU A 130 4.78 -1.48 15.08
C LEU A 130 6.11 -1.41 14.32
N LEU A 131 6.80 -2.54 14.18
CA LEU A 131 8.03 -2.61 13.42
C LEU A 131 7.80 -2.35 11.93
N VAL A 132 6.70 -2.88 11.36
CA VAL A 132 6.26 -2.55 9.98
C VAL A 132 5.98 -1.06 9.86
N GLU A 133 5.23 -0.48 10.81
CA GLU A 133 4.93 0.96 10.83
C GLU A 133 6.20 1.80 10.80
N ALA A 134 7.17 1.50 11.68
CA ALA A 134 8.44 2.21 11.74
C ALA A 134 9.19 2.16 10.40
N MET A 135 9.30 0.96 9.81
CA MET A 135 10.05 0.76 8.56
C MET A 135 9.38 1.43 7.36
N VAL A 136 8.05 1.40 7.30
CA VAL A 136 7.29 2.08 6.25
C VAL A 136 7.40 3.60 6.37
N VAL A 137 7.28 4.15 7.57
CA VAL A 137 7.42 5.59 7.81
C VAL A 137 8.82 6.05 7.40
N ILE A 138 9.89 5.35 7.83
CA ILE A 138 11.26 5.67 7.39
C ILE A 138 11.38 5.60 5.86
N SER A 139 10.75 4.62 5.20
CA SER A 139 10.80 4.51 3.73
C SER A 139 10.12 5.70 3.04
N PHE A 140 9.01 6.24 3.57
CA PHE A 140 8.37 7.42 3.01
C PHE A 140 9.15 8.71 3.27
N GLU A 141 9.79 8.81 4.44
CA GLU A 141 10.54 10.00 4.85
C GLU A 141 11.98 10.02 4.33
N SER A 142 12.53 8.90 3.85
CA SER A 142 13.92 8.80 3.43
C SER A 142 14.22 9.67 2.20
N THR A 143 15.27 10.48 2.30
CA THR A 143 15.89 11.25 1.21
C THR A 143 17.31 10.78 0.91
N ASP A 144 17.75 9.67 1.53
CA ASP A 144 18.95 8.92 1.16
C ASP A 144 18.51 7.60 0.48
N VAL A 145 19.04 7.33 -0.71
CA VAL A 145 18.65 6.18 -1.54
C VAL A 145 19.02 4.85 -0.88
N PHE A 146 20.16 4.78 -0.17
CA PHE A 146 20.57 3.56 0.52
C PHE A 146 19.75 3.34 1.80
N LEU A 147 19.45 4.39 2.55
CA LEU A 147 18.55 4.32 3.70
C LEU A 147 17.16 3.83 3.26
N PHE A 148 16.63 4.39 2.17
CA PHE A 148 15.38 3.90 1.57
C PHE A 148 15.46 2.41 1.24
N TYR A 149 16.50 1.99 0.50
CA TYR A 149 16.72 0.60 0.13
C TYR A 149 16.69 -0.32 1.35
N LEU A 150 17.43 0.03 2.40
CA LEU A 150 17.52 -0.78 3.61
C LEU A 150 16.14 -1.01 4.25
N PHE A 151 15.35 0.04 4.44
CA PHE A 151 14.04 -0.10 5.10
C PHE A 151 12.97 -0.67 4.17
N PHE A 152 13.10 -0.45 2.85
CA PHE A 152 12.29 -1.11 1.82
C PHE A 152 12.43 -2.63 1.86
N GLU A 153 13.62 -3.15 2.13
CA GLU A 153 13.88 -4.59 2.27
C GLU A 153 13.61 -5.10 3.69
N ALA A 154 14.01 -4.35 4.71
CA ALA A 154 13.88 -4.78 6.10
C ALA A 154 12.43 -5.04 6.51
N MET A 155 11.44 -4.28 5.96
CA MET A 155 10.01 -4.49 6.25
C MET A 155 9.49 -5.87 5.81
N LEU A 156 10.20 -6.58 4.93
CA LEU A 156 9.82 -7.94 4.52
C LEU A 156 9.90 -8.93 5.67
N ILE A 157 10.85 -8.72 6.60
CA ILE A 157 11.07 -9.63 7.75
C ILE A 157 9.85 -9.67 8.68
N PRO A 158 9.37 -8.56 9.24
CA PRO A 158 8.19 -8.59 10.09
C PRO A 158 6.95 -9.04 9.32
N MET A 159 6.80 -8.69 8.04
CA MET A 159 5.68 -9.15 7.22
C MET A 159 5.70 -10.65 6.97
N TYR A 160 6.87 -11.26 6.73
CA TYR A 160 7.02 -12.71 6.62
C TYR A 160 6.49 -13.44 7.86
N PHE A 161 6.85 -12.95 9.06
CA PHE A 161 6.38 -13.55 10.31
C PHE A 161 4.88 -13.28 10.55
N LEU A 162 4.35 -12.13 10.17
CA LEU A 162 2.92 -11.83 10.28
C LEU A 162 2.08 -12.75 9.37
N ILE A 163 2.52 -13.01 8.14
CA ILE A 163 1.83 -13.89 7.19
C ILE A 163 1.94 -15.36 7.64
N GLY A 164 3.14 -15.84 7.90
CA GLY A 164 3.40 -17.25 8.20
C GLY A 164 3.01 -17.67 9.61
N GLY A 165 3.30 -16.84 10.61
CA GLY A 165 3.11 -17.15 12.02
C GLY A 165 1.72 -16.83 12.57
N PHE A 166 1.04 -15.79 12.01
CA PHE A 166 -0.24 -15.27 12.51
C PHE A 166 -1.35 -15.28 11.44
N GLY A 167 -1.23 -16.16 10.45
CA GLY A 167 -2.19 -16.23 9.36
C GLY A 167 -3.57 -16.76 9.77
N ASP A 168 -4.51 -16.69 8.82
CA ASP A 168 -5.91 -17.04 9.01
C ASP A 168 -6.10 -18.55 9.27
N ARG A 169 -7.15 -18.84 10.02
CA ARG A 169 -7.60 -20.21 10.36
C ARG A 169 -8.93 -20.58 9.71
N ALA A 170 -9.55 -19.65 9.01
CA ALA A 170 -10.83 -19.88 8.37
C ALA A 170 -10.67 -20.85 7.17
N GLY A 171 -11.53 -21.85 7.12
CA GLY A 171 -11.61 -22.82 6.03
C GLY A 171 -11.75 -24.26 6.51
N SER A 172 -12.21 -25.12 5.61
CA SER A 172 -12.48 -26.54 5.84
C SER A 172 -11.23 -27.43 5.79
N ARG A 173 -10.04 -26.85 5.59
CA ARG A 173 -8.77 -27.60 5.49
C ARG A 173 -8.28 -28.02 6.86
N GLY A 174 -7.58 -29.15 6.94
CA GLY A 174 -6.90 -29.59 8.15
C GLY A 174 -5.82 -28.62 8.62
N ALA A 175 -5.47 -28.64 9.90
CA ALA A 175 -4.52 -27.72 10.50
C ALA A 175 -3.12 -27.75 9.83
N GLU A 176 -2.65 -28.94 9.44
CA GLU A 176 -1.37 -29.11 8.74
C GLU A 176 -1.39 -28.49 7.34
N GLU A 177 -2.45 -28.70 6.56
CA GLU A 177 -2.60 -28.12 5.23
C GLU A 177 -2.69 -26.59 5.30
N GLN A 178 -3.42 -26.05 6.27
CA GLN A 178 -3.47 -24.61 6.50
C GLN A 178 -2.09 -24.05 6.86
N ALA A 179 -1.31 -24.73 7.71
CA ALA A 179 0.04 -24.33 8.06
C ALA A 179 0.99 -24.34 6.85
N ALA A 180 0.91 -25.39 6.01
CA ALA A 180 1.69 -25.49 4.78
C ALA A 180 1.35 -24.37 3.79
N GLN A 181 0.06 -24.04 3.60
CA GLN A 181 -0.38 -22.95 2.71
C GLN A 181 0.10 -21.58 3.21
N ARG A 182 0.04 -21.30 4.52
CA ARG A 182 0.57 -20.07 5.11
C ARG A 182 2.07 -19.95 4.93
N SER A 183 2.81 -21.04 5.20
CA SER A 183 4.26 -21.09 5.00
C SER A 183 4.63 -20.83 3.54
N TYR A 184 3.93 -21.48 2.60
CA TYR A 184 4.10 -21.24 1.17
C TYR A 184 3.84 -19.78 0.80
N ALA A 185 2.75 -19.19 1.29
CA ALA A 185 2.41 -17.79 1.01
C ALA A 185 3.47 -16.82 1.56
N ALA A 186 3.96 -17.06 2.79
CA ALA A 186 5.00 -16.25 3.41
C ALA A 186 6.34 -16.35 2.67
N VAL A 187 6.77 -17.56 2.31
CA VAL A 187 8.00 -17.79 1.55
C VAL A 187 7.90 -17.18 0.15
N LYS A 188 6.76 -17.35 -0.53
CA LYS A 188 6.53 -16.76 -1.85
C LYS A 188 6.57 -15.23 -1.78
N PHE A 189 5.93 -14.63 -0.79
CA PHE A 189 6.00 -13.18 -0.54
C PHE A 189 7.45 -12.72 -0.37
N LEU A 190 8.21 -13.41 0.51
CA LEU A 190 9.60 -13.07 0.80
C LEU A 190 10.47 -13.20 -0.45
N LEU A 191 10.41 -14.33 -1.16
CA LEU A 191 11.27 -14.59 -2.33
C LEU A 191 11.00 -13.63 -3.48
N TYR A 192 9.72 -13.31 -3.77
CA TYR A 192 9.39 -12.34 -4.82
C TYR A 192 9.94 -10.96 -4.51
N ASN A 193 9.69 -10.44 -3.31
CA ASN A 193 10.14 -9.10 -2.92
C ASN A 193 11.66 -9.05 -2.77
N LEU A 194 12.29 -10.06 -2.16
CA LEU A 194 13.74 -10.13 -2.01
C LEU A 194 14.46 -10.19 -3.38
N ALA A 195 13.91 -10.96 -4.33
CA ALA A 195 14.48 -10.99 -5.69
C ALA A 195 14.43 -9.59 -6.34
N GLY A 196 13.32 -8.86 -6.16
CA GLY A 196 13.22 -7.46 -6.59
C GLY A 196 14.26 -6.58 -5.92
N GLY A 197 14.41 -6.69 -4.62
CA GLY A 197 15.36 -5.89 -3.84
C GLY A 197 16.83 -6.18 -4.16
N LEU A 198 17.20 -7.42 -4.44
CA LEU A 198 18.57 -7.75 -4.88
C LEU A 198 18.91 -7.10 -6.23
N VAL A 199 17.94 -7.04 -7.16
CA VAL A 199 18.12 -6.31 -8.43
C VAL A 199 18.25 -4.81 -8.17
N MET A 200 17.44 -4.24 -7.25
CA MET A 200 17.56 -2.84 -6.84
C MET A 200 18.90 -2.56 -6.16
N LEU A 201 19.45 -3.48 -5.35
CA LEU A 201 20.77 -3.31 -4.74
C LEU A 201 21.87 -3.12 -5.79
N ALA A 202 21.85 -3.93 -6.85
CA ALA A 202 22.78 -3.76 -7.95
C ALA A 202 22.65 -2.37 -8.61
N ALA A 203 21.41 -1.87 -8.77
CA ALA A 203 21.15 -0.53 -9.29
C ALA A 203 21.60 0.58 -8.32
N VAL A 204 21.42 0.41 -7.00
CA VAL A 204 21.92 1.33 -5.96
C VAL A 204 23.45 1.40 -5.98
N ILE A 205 24.14 0.26 -6.13
CA ILE A 205 25.61 0.22 -6.30
C ILE A 205 26.01 0.93 -7.60
N GLY A 206 25.27 0.68 -8.69
CA GLY A 206 25.48 1.37 -9.96
C GLY A 206 25.33 2.90 -9.85
N LEU A 207 24.32 3.37 -9.14
CA LEU A 207 24.12 4.80 -8.84
C LEU A 207 25.32 5.38 -8.07
N TYR A 208 25.77 4.67 -7.03
CA TYR A 208 26.95 5.06 -6.26
C TYR A 208 28.21 5.15 -7.13
N ALA A 209 28.46 4.17 -8.00
CA ALA A 209 29.61 4.17 -8.89
C ALA A 209 29.61 5.37 -9.84
N VAL A 210 28.44 5.74 -10.40
CA VAL A 210 28.32 6.91 -11.28
C VAL A 210 28.55 8.22 -10.50
N THR A 211 27.96 8.37 -9.31
CA THR A 211 28.18 9.55 -8.48
C THR A 211 29.63 9.68 -8.03
N ALA A 212 30.27 8.59 -7.58
CA ALA A 212 31.67 8.57 -7.17
C ALA A 212 32.62 8.96 -8.31
N HIS A 213 32.37 8.44 -9.51
CA HIS A 213 33.23 8.75 -10.67
C HIS A 213 33.14 10.21 -11.11
N GLN A 214 31.95 10.84 -11.05
CA GLN A 214 31.74 12.19 -11.59
C GLN A 214 31.90 13.30 -10.53
N LEU A 215 31.54 13.03 -9.28
CA LEU A 215 31.59 14.02 -8.20
C LEU A 215 32.87 13.90 -7.33
N GLY A 216 33.70 12.87 -7.58
CA GLY A 216 34.93 12.62 -6.80
C GLY A 216 34.66 11.90 -5.46
N SER A 217 33.41 11.85 -5.00
CA SER A 217 32.94 11.08 -3.84
C SER A 217 31.56 10.54 -4.12
N GLY A 218 31.30 9.25 -3.77
CA GLY A 218 29.99 8.67 -3.91
C GLY A 218 28.98 9.27 -2.92
N THR A 219 27.74 9.46 -3.37
CA THR A 219 26.65 9.94 -2.53
C THR A 219 25.36 9.19 -2.82
N PHE A 220 24.55 8.99 -1.78
CA PHE A 220 23.19 8.47 -1.85
C PHE A 220 22.13 9.52 -1.52
N SER A 221 22.56 10.75 -1.15
CA SER A 221 21.62 11.83 -0.87
C SER A 221 20.85 12.23 -2.13
N LEU A 222 19.52 12.02 -2.11
CA LEU A 222 18.62 12.37 -3.21
C LEU A 222 18.71 13.87 -3.54
N THR A 223 18.77 14.69 -2.52
CA THR A 223 18.83 16.14 -2.68
C THR A 223 20.13 16.59 -3.35
N GLU A 224 21.25 15.98 -2.97
CA GLU A 224 22.56 16.24 -3.58
C GLU A 224 22.63 15.76 -5.03
N ILE A 225 22.10 14.57 -5.31
CA ILE A 225 22.05 14.01 -6.68
C ILE A 225 21.22 14.90 -7.61
N LEU A 226 20.02 15.30 -7.17
CA LEU A 226 19.14 16.18 -7.95
C LEU A 226 19.79 17.54 -8.20
N ARG A 227 20.43 18.12 -7.18
CA ARG A 227 21.17 19.38 -7.31
C ARG A 227 22.33 19.26 -8.28
N ALA A 228 23.18 18.23 -8.14
CA ALA A 228 24.32 18.01 -9.02
C ALA A 228 23.89 17.81 -10.49
N ARG A 229 22.73 17.18 -10.73
CA ARG A 229 22.13 17.08 -12.07
C ARG A 229 21.67 18.43 -12.59
N ALA A 230 20.97 19.22 -11.79
CA ALA A 230 20.49 20.54 -12.18
C ALA A 230 21.66 21.50 -12.51
N GLU A 231 22.77 21.37 -11.79
CA GLU A 231 24.02 22.13 -12.04
C GLU A 231 24.88 21.56 -13.19
N GLY A 232 24.47 20.46 -13.82
CA GLY A 232 25.22 19.80 -14.91
C GLY A 232 26.48 19.07 -14.47
N ARG A 233 26.77 18.96 -13.16
CA ARG A 233 27.92 18.24 -12.60
C ARG A 233 27.77 16.73 -12.60
N LEU A 234 26.54 16.23 -12.68
CA LEU A 234 26.21 14.81 -12.74
C LEU A 234 25.37 14.53 -13.98
N GLN A 235 25.88 13.67 -14.86
CA GLN A 235 25.18 13.26 -16.07
C GLN A 235 25.21 11.75 -16.21
N PHE A 236 24.06 11.15 -16.45
CA PHE A 236 23.98 9.72 -16.74
C PHE A 236 24.11 9.50 -18.26
N SER A 237 24.95 8.56 -18.69
CA SER A 237 24.81 8.05 -20.04
C SER A 237 23.46 7.39 -20.21
N THR A 238 22.87 7.44 -21.40
CA THR A 238 21.56 6.83 -21.69
C THR A 238 21.49 5.36 -21.27
N THR A 239 22.59 4.61 -21.46
CA THR A 239 22.67 3.20 -21.09
C THR A 239 22.67 3.03 -19.56
N ALA A 240 23.48 3.80 -18.83
CA ALA A 240 23.54 3.73 -17.38
C ALA A 240 22.20 4.13 -16.75
N GLU A 241 21.58 5.22 -17.22
CA GLU A 241 20.28 5.69 -16.74
C GLU A 241 19.22 4.61 -16.89
N ARG A 242 19.14 3.94 -18.07
CA ARG A 242 18.16 2.88 -18.32
C ARG A 242 18.39 1.65 -17.44
N TRP A 243 19.63 1.16 -17.29
CA TRP A 243 19.88 -0.01 -16.46
C TRP A 243 19.63 0.23 -14.98
N ILE A 244 20.04 1.38 -14.46
CA ILE A 244 19.79 1.75 -13.06
C ILE A 244 18.28 1.93 -12.84
N PHE A 245 17.58 2.64 -13.74
CA PHE A 245 16.11 2.78 -13.71
C PHE A 245 15.41 1.41 -13.70
N LEU A 246 15.81 0.48 -14.61
CA LEU A 246 15.17 -0.84 -14.68
C LEU A 246 15.36 -1.63 -13.39
N GLY A 247 16.50 -1.50 -12.71
CA GLY A 247 16.72 -2.15 -11.42
C GLY A 247 15.80 -1.61 -10.31
N PHE A 248 15.64 -0.29 -10.22
CA PHE A 248 14.69 0.34 -9.30
C PHE A 248 13.24 0.00 -9.66
N PHE A 249 12.89 0.20 -10.93
CA PHE A 249 11.51 -0.03 -11.40
C PHE A 249 11.09 -1.49 -11.20
N PHE A 250 11.95 -2.46 -11.45
CA PHE A 250 11.65 -3.88 -11.26
C PHE A 250 11.28 -4.19 -9.80
N ALA A 251 12.05 -3.71 -8.82
CA ALA A 251 11.75 -3.90 -7.41
C ALA A 251 10.41 -3.24 -7.02
N PHE A 252 10.19 -2.02 -7.52
CA PHE A 252 8.95 -1.31 -7.23
C PHE A 252 7.73 -1.95 -7.90
N ALA A 253 7.89 -2.49 -9.10
CA ALA A 253 6.85 -3.23 -9.83
C ALA A 253 6.51 -4.58 -9.18
N VAL A 254 7.48 -5.23 -8.53
CA VAL A 254 7.22 -6.42 -7.69
C VAL A 254 6.41 -6.02 -6.46
N LYS A 255 6.84 -5.00 -5.73
CA LYS A 255 6.17 -4.55 -4.48
C LYS A 255 4.80 -3.95 -4.75
N ALA A 256 4.66 -3.09 -5.76
CA ALA A 256 3.40 -2.50 -6.21
C ALA A 256 2.68 -3.38 -7.24
N PRO A 257 2.35 -4.58 -6.94
CA PRO A 257 2.02 -5.81 -7.68
C PRO A 257 1.60 -5.58 -9.14
N LEU A 258 2.52 -5.02 -9.96
CA LEU A 258 2.28 -4.78 -11.38
C LEU A 258 2.25 -6.14 -12.13
N TRP A 259 1.31 -6.29 -13.07
CA TRP A 259 1.32 -7.46 -13.95
C TRP A 259 2.62 -7.51 -14.78
N PRO A 260 3.30 -8.66 -14.90
CA PRO A 260 3.00 -10.01 -14.40
C PRO A 260 3.60 -10.36 -13.01
N LEU A 261 4.19 -9.40 -12.30
CA LEU A 261 4.96 -9.62 -11.05
C LEU A 261 4.08 -9.73 -9.77
N HIS A 262 2.76 -9.76 -9.92
CA HIS A 262 1.74 -9.66 -8.86
C HIS A 262 1.40 -10.98 -8.15
N THR A 263 1.88 -12.13 -8.62
CA THR A 263 1.31 -13.45 -8.25
C THR A 263 1.50 -13.84 -6.78
N TRP A 264 2.33 -13.13 -6.04
CA TRP A 264 2.54 -13.33 -4.61
C TRP A 264 1.39 -12.74 -3.77
N LEU A 265 0.78 -11.63 -4.21
CA LEU A 265 -0.21 -10.87 -3.43
C LEU A 265 -1.49 -11.68 -3.11
N PRO A 266 -2.16 -12.38 -4.06
CA PRO A 266 -3.35 -13.15 -3.75
C PRO A 266 -3.09 -14.31 -2.78
N ASN A 267 -1.87 -14.85 -2.74
CA ASN A 267 -1.49 -15.87 -1.78
C ASN A 267 -1.25 -15.25 -0.39
N ALA A 268 -0.47 -14.17 -0.32
CA ALA A 268 -0.17 -13.49 0.94
C ALA A 268 -1.44 -12.97 1.62
N MET A 269 -2.33 -12.27 0.90
CA MET A 269 -3.60 -11.78 1.44
C MET A 269 -4.57 -12.90 1.80
N GLY A 270 -4.66 -13.94 0.96
CA GLY A 270 -5.56 -15.07 1.18
C GLY A 270 -5.25 -15.81 2.48
N GLU A 271 -3.98 -15.98 2.82
CA GLU A 271 -3.54 -16.73 3.99
C GLU A 271 -3.30 -15.85 5.24
N SER A 272 -3.26 -14.53 5.11
CA SER A 272 -3.14 -13.58 6.24
C SER A 272 -4.47 -13.38 6.95
N THR A 273 -4.45 -12.95 8.24
CA THR A 273 -5.66 -12.36 8.85
C THR A 273 -6.03 -11.06 8.12
N ALA A 274 -7.28 -10.63 8.22
CA ALA A 274 -7.72 -9.40 7.54
C ALA A 274 -6.92 -8.16 7.95
N PRO A 275 -6.58 -7.94 9.24
CA PRO A 275 -5.70 -6.84 9.66
C PRO A 275 -4.31 -6.89 9.02
N VAL A 276 -3.69 -8.07 8.94
CA VAL A 276 -2.37 -8.24 8.28
C VAL A 276 -2.48 -8.00 6.77
N ALA A 277 -3.55 -8.47 6.12
CA ALA A 277 -3.81 -8.22 4.70
C ALA A 277 -4.01 -6.72 4.40
N VAL A 278 -4.61 -5.95 5.33
CA VAL A 278 -4.67 -4.47 5.23
C VAL A 278 -3.28 -3.86 5.28
N LEU A 279 -2.39 -4.31 6.20
CA LEU A 279 -1.00 -3.83 6.23
C LEU A 279 -0.28 -4.10 4.91
N ILE A 280 -0.48 -5.25 4.28
CA ILE A 280 0.12 -5.57 2.97
C ILE A 280 -0.32 -4.53 1.94
N THR A 281 -1.63 -4.44 1.67
CA THR A 281 -2.16 -3.70 0.52
C THR A 281 -2.36 -2.21 0.75
N ALA A 282 -2.70 -1.80 1.96
CA ALA A 282 -2.99 -0.40 2.25
C ALA A 282 -1.77 0.40 2.72
N VAL A 283 -0.69 -0.29 3.16
CA VAL A 283 0.50 0.35 3.73
C VAL A 283 1.75 -0.05 2.95
N VAL A 284 2.17 -1.33 3.00
CA VAL A 284 3.46 -1.82 2.48
C VAL A 284 3.57 -1.65 0.95
N ASP A 285 2.52 -2.01 0.20
CA ASP A 285 2.53 -1.93 -1.27
C ASP A 285 2.61 -0.49 -1.79
N LYS A 286 2.14 0.50 -0.98
CA LYS A 286 2.22 1.92 -1.33
C LYS A 286 3.66 2.42 -1.41
N VAL A 287 4.58 1.81 -0.68
CA VAL A 287 6.00 2.15 -0.75
C VAL A 287 6.53 1.94 -2.17
N GLY A 288 6.05 0.91 -2.90
CA GLY A 288 6.43 0.68 -4.30
C GLY A 288 5.96 1.78 -5.25
N THR A 289 4.68 2.15 -5.20
CA THR A 289 4.13 3.22 -6.07
C THR A 289 4.68 4.60 -5.72
N PHE A 290 4.86 4.89 -4.43
CA PHE A 290 5.53 6.11 -3.98
C PHE A 290 6.97 6.20 -4.50
N ALA A 291 7.70 5.08 -4.44
CA ALA A 291 9.08 5.03 -4.90
C ALA A 291 9.20 5.20 -6.42
N MET A 292 8.20 4.79 -7.21
CA MET A 292 8.15 5.10 -8.64
C MET A 292 8.13 6.62 -8.88
N LEU A 293 7.34 7.38 -8.11
CA LEU A 293 7.31 8.84 -8.20
C LEU A 293 8.64 9.46 -7.74
N ARG A 294 9.13 9.07 -6.55
CA ARG A 294 10.30 9.71 -5.94
C ARG A 294 11.63 9.29 -6.57
N TYR A 295 11.82 8.02 -6.85
CA TYR A 295 13.13 7.52 -7.31
C TYR A 295 13.19 7.24 -8.82
N CYS A 296 12.12 6.72 -9.44
CA CYS A 296 12.15 6.51 -10.88
C CYS A 296 12.02 7.83 -11.65
N LEU A 297 10.95 8.61 -11.40
CA LEU A 297 10.68 9.81 -12.19
C LEU A 297 11.69 10.93 -11.91
N GLN A 298 12.04 11.17 -10.64
CA GLN A 298 12.92 12.28 -10.28
C GLN A 298 14.38 12.00 -10.62
N LEU A 299 14.89 10.77 -10.34
CA LEU A 299 16.31 10.46 -10.60
C LEU A 299 16.59 10.12 -12.07
N PHE A 300 15.63 9.51 -12.79
CA PHE A 300 15.84 8.95 -14.12
C PHE A 300 14.76 9.39 -15.10
N PRO A 301 14.58 10.71 -15.34
CA PRO A 301 13.50 11.23 -16.19
C PRO A 301 13.58 10.74 -17.64
N GLY A 302 14.79 10.62 -18.22
CA GLY A 302 15.01 10.11 -19.56
C GLY A 302 14.60 8.65 -19.69
N ALA A 303 15.04 7.80 -18.77
CA ALA A 303 14.68 6.39 -18.75
C ALA A 303 13.19 6.19 -18.42
N SER A 304 12.60 6.99 -17.53
CA SER A 304 11.17 6.95 -17.20
C SER A 304 10.31 7.27 -18.42
N THR A 305 10.67 8.29 -19.19
CA THR A 305 9.97 8.64 -20.45
C THR A 305 10.13 7.52 -21.49
N TRP A 306 11.32 6.94 -21.64
CA TRP A 306 11.57 5.82 -22.54
C TRP A 306 10.75 4.58 -22.18
N ALA A 307 10.62 4.25 -20.90
CA ALA A 307 9.88 3.08 -20.42
C ALA A 307 8.35 3.28 -20.43
N THR A 308 7.87 4.51 -20.48
CA THR A 308 6.43 4.86 -20.35
C THR A 308 5.49 4.01 -21.21
N PRO A 309 5.73 3.78 -22.54
CA PRO A 309 4.79 2.98 -23.32
C PRO A 309 4.63 1.55 -22.81
N VAL A 310 5.73 0.93 -22.37
CA VAL A 310 5.69 -0.43 -21.82
C VAL A 310 5.00 -0.45 -20.45
N VAL A 311 5.33 0.49 -19.58
CA VAL A 311 4.73 0.57 -18.24
C VAL A 311 3.22 0.82 -18.32
N LEU A 312 2.78 1.73 -19.20
CA LEU A 312 1.35 1.99 -19.41
C LEU A 312 0.61 0.77 -19.95
N ALA A 313 1.23 0.03 -20.89
CA ALA A 313 0.66 -1.23 -21.40
C ALA A 313 0.51 -2.28 -20.29
N LEU A 314 1.57 -2.48 -19.47
CA LEU A 314 1.53 -3.42 -18.34
C LEU A 314 0.48 -3.00 -17.29
N ALA A 315 0.35 -1.69 -17.02
CA ALA A 315 -0.65 -1.16 -16.11
C ALA A 315 -2.08 -1.40 -16.63
N ALA A 316 -2.35 -1.12 -17.91
CA ALA A 316 -3.64 -1.38 -18.55
C ALA A 316 -4.02 -2.86 -18.55
N VAL A 317 -3.05 -3.76 -18.86
CA VAL A 317 -3.24 -5.21 -18.72
C VAL A 317 -3.54 -5.56 -17.26
N GLY A 318 -2.81 -5.00 -16.30
CA GLY A 318 -3.02 -5.23 -14.87
C GLY A 318 -4.42 -4.85 -14.41
N ILE A 319 -4.96 -3.71 -14.89
CA ILE A 319 -6.33 -3.26 -14.63
C ILE A 319 -7.34 -4.33 -15.06
N LEU A 320 -7.31 -4.71 -16.34
CA LEU A 320 -8.29 -5.65 -16.89
C LEU A 320 -8.11 -7.06 -16.33
N TYR A 321 -6.88 -7.54 -16.27
CA TYR A 321 -6.54 -8.87 -15.75
C TYR A 321 -6.96 -9.02 -14.28
N GLY A 322 -6.60 -8.05 -13.43
CA GLY A 322 -6.98 -8.06 -12.02
C GLY A 322 -8.49 -8.07 -11.84
N ALA A 323 -9.20 -7.20 -12.56
CA ALA A 323 -10.66 -7.10 -12.49
C ALA A 323 -11.37 -8.37 -12.98
N LEU A 324 -10.93 -8.95 -14.11
CA LEU A 324 -11.48 -10.21 -14.65
C LEU A 324 -11.26 -11.38 -13.68
N LEU A 325 -10.06 -11.50 -13.11
CA LEU A 325 -9.79 -12.56 -12.14
C LEU A 325 -10.55 -12.36 -10.83
N ALA A 326 -10.81 -11.12 -10.40
CA ALA A 326 -11.66 -10.85 -9.24
C ALA A 326 -13.09 -11.39 -9.44
N VAL A 327 -13.69 -11.22 -10.64
CA VAL A 327 -15.01 -11.78 -10.97
C VAL A 327 -15.06 -13.30 -10.79
N GLY A 328 -13.99 -14.00 -11.15
CA GLY A 328 -13.91 -15.48 -11.10
C GLY A 328 -13.57 -16.06 -9.71
N GLN A 329 -13.28 -15.24 -8.70
CA GLN A 329 -12.86 -15.75 -7.41
C GLN A 329 -14.01 -16.39 -6.61
N ARG A 330 -13.67 -17.44 -5.88
CA ARG A 330 -14.57 -18.12 -4.92
C ARG A 330 -14.27 -17.75 -3.46
N ASP A 331 -13.13 -17.15 -3.20
CA ASP A 331 -12.62 -16.75 -1.90
C ASP A 331 -12.70 -15.21 -1.79
N ILE A 332 -13.34 -14.69 -0.73
CA ILE A 332 -13.59 -13.27 -0.52
C ILE A 332 -12.26 -12.48 -0.46
N LYS A 333 -11.26 -12.96 0.29
CA LYS A 333 -9.97 -12.25 0.42
C LYS A 333 -9.17 -12.26 -0.87
N ARG A 334 -9.19 -13.37 -1.61
CA ARG A 334 -8.55 -13.43 -2.93
C ARG A 334 -9.23 -12.51 -3.95
N LEU A 335 -10.57 -12.37 -3.89
CA LEU A 335 -11.29 -11.40 -4.70
C LEU A 335 -10.77 -9.98 -4.42
N VAL A 336 -10.68 -9.58 -3.14
CA VAL A 336 -10.14 -8.27 -2.76
C VAL A 336 -8.69 -8.10 -3.21
N ALA A 337 -7.88 -9.17 -3.16
CA ALA A 337 -6.50 -9.13 -3.65
C ALA A 337 -6.41 -8.83 -5.15
N PHE A 338 -7.23 -9.50 -5.97
CA PHE A 338 -7.26 -9.23 -7.42
C PHE A 338 -7.87 -7.88 -7.76
N ALA A 339 -8.88 -7.41 -7.00
CA ALA A 339 -9.37 -6.04 -7.09
C ALA A 339 -8.25 -5.03 -6.80
N SER A 340 -7.43 -5.27 -5.77
CA SER A 340 -6.28 -4.40 -5.44
C SER A 340 -5.23 -4.38 -6.55
N ILE A 341 -4.94 -5.52 -7.22
CA ILE A 341 -4.04 -5.56 -8.39
C ILE A 341 -4.57 -4.65 -9.51
N SER A 342 -5.87 -4.68 -9.78
CA SER A 342 -6.50 -3.76 -10.74
C SER A 342 -6.30 -2.30 -10.35
N HIS A 343 -6.51 -1.94 -9.08
CA HIS A 343 -6.35 -0.57 -8.59
C HIS A 343 -4.89 -0.10 -8.60
N PHE A 344 -3.92 -0.98 -8.32
CA PHE A 344 -2.50 -0.65 -8.53
C PHE A 344 -2.19 -0.38 -10.00
N GLY A 345 -2.85 -1.07 -10.93
CA GLY A 345 -2.80 -0.74 -12.35
C GLY A 345 -3.23 0.71 -12.63
N PHE A 346 -4.33 1.18 -12.05
CA PHE A 346 -4.77 2.59 -12.16
C PHE A 346 -3.75 3.56 -11.55
N ILE A 347 -3.20 3.26 -10.38
CA ILE A 347 -2.20 4.13 -9.72
C ILE A 347 -0.97 4.26 -10.62
N ILE A 348 -0.42 3.15 -11.13
CA ILE A 348 0.77 3.15 -11.99
C ILE A 348 0.47 3.82 -13.34
N LEU A 349 -0.71 3.60 -13.90
CA LEU A 349 -1.19 4.29 -15.11
C LEU A 349 -1.15 5.81 -14.93
N GLY A 350 -1.67 6.32 -13.80
CA GLY A 350 -1.68 7.75 -13.49
C GLY A 350 -0.26 8.32 -13.26
N ILE A 351 0.63 7.57 -12.61
CA ILE A 351 2.03 7.98 -12.41
C ILE A 351 2.74 8.19 -13.74
N PHE A 352 2.64 7.21 -14.66
CA PHE A 352 3.37 7.22 -15.94
C PHE A 352 2.60 7.91 -17.08
N ALA A 353 1.35 8.32 -16.88
CA ALA A 353 0.69 9.23 -17.81
C ALA A 353 1.39 10.60 -17.88
N MET A 354 2.16 10.97 -16.84
CA MET A 354 2.96 12.19 -16.75
C MET A 354 2.14 13.44 -17.11
N THR A 355 0.93 13.51 -16.56
CA THR A 355 0.04 14.68 -16.60
C THR A 355 -0.25 15.12 -15.17
N SER A 356 -0.56 16.40 -14.96
CA SER A 356 -0.86 16.93 -13.62
C SER A 356 -2.03 16.21 -12.96
N GLN A 357 -3.10 16.01 -13.72
CA GLN A 357 -4.30 15.30 -13.26
C GLN A 357 -4.02 13.81 -12.99
N GLY A 358 -3.28 13.13 -13.88
CA GLY A 358 -2.93 11.71 -13.73
C GLY A 358 -2.10 11.45 -12.49
N GLN A 359 -1.04 12.24 -12.25
CA GLN A 359 -0.17 12.08 -11.09
C GLN A 359 -0.85 12.52 -9.79
N SER A 360 -1.64 13.62 -9.81
CA SER A 360 -2.45 14.02 -8.66
C SER A 360 -3.48 12.95 -8.31
N GLY A 361 -4.15 12.39 -9.33
CA GLY A 361 -5.06 11.27 -9.17
C GLY A 361 -4.37 10.03 -8.59
N ALA A 362 -3.19 9.67 -9.10
CA ALA A 362 -2.42 8.52 -8.59
C ALA A 362 -1.99 8.69 -7.14
N ALA A 363 -1.46 9.87 -6.77
CA ALA A 363 -1.05 10.17 -5.40
C ALA A 363 -2.26 10.16 -4.43
N LEU A 364 -3.37 10.77 -4.83
CA LEU A 364 -4.63 10.72 -4.08
C LEU A 364 -5.17 9.29 -3.99
N TYR A 365 -5.02 8.49 -5.07
CA TYR A 365 -5.51 7.12 -5.08
C TYR A 365 -4.73 6.21 -4.13
N MET A 366 -3.44 6.44 -3.92
CA MET A 366 -2.69 5.72 -2.90
C MET A 366 -3.34 5.87 -1.51
N VAL A 367 -3.81 7.06 -1.16
CA VAL A 367 -4.51 7.34 0.10
C VAL A 367 -5.91 6.70 0.09
N ASN A 368 -6.70 6.98 -0.92
CA ASN A 368 -8.11 6.57 -0.99
C ASN A 368 -8.28 5.06 -1.11
N HIS A 369 -7.42 4.38 -1.89
CA HIS A 369 -7.37 2.92 -1.97
C HIS A 369 -6.96 2.31 -0.62
N GLY A 370 -6.02 2.93 0.10
CA GLY A 370 -5.65 2.47 1.44
C GLY A 370 -6.86 2.42 2.38
N ILE A 371 -7.64 3.49 2.42
CA ILE A 371 -8.83 3.60 3.28
C ILE A 371 -9.95 2.65 2.82
N SER A 372 -10.26 2.61 1.51
CA SER A 372 -11.36 1.78 0.98
C SER A 372 -11.08 0.28 1.12
N THR A 373 -9.86 -0.14 0.79
CA THR A 373 -9.46 -1.55 0.95
C THR A 373 -9.42 -1.96 2.42
N ALA A 374 -8.96 -1.08 3.32
CA ALA A 374 -8.99 -1.35 4.75
C ALA A 374 -10.44 -1.52 5.25
N ALA A 375 -11.35 -0.60 4.89
CA ALA A 375 -12.76 -0.68 5.29
C ALA A 375 -13.39 -2.00 4.80
N TRP A 376 -13.28 -2.32 3.51
CA TRP A 376 -13.91 -3.50 2.93
C TRP A 376 -13.32 -4.80 3.45
N LEU A 377 -11.99 -4.88 3.53
CA LEU A 377 -11.29 -6.08 3.96
C LEU A 377 -11.48 -6.39 5.45
N LEU A 378 -11.54 -5.35 6.32
CA LEU A 378 -11.79 -5.56 7.75
C LEU A 378 -13.23 -6.04 7.99
N VAL A 379 -14.22 -5.46 7.32
CA VAL A 379 -15.61 -5.94 7.43
C VAL A 379 -15.74 -7.36 6.88
N ALA A 380 -15.08 -7.68 5.75
CA ALA A 380 -14.97 -9.06 5.25
C ALA A 380 -14.33 -10.00 6.29
N GLY A 381 -13.26 -9.54 6.97
CA GLY A 381 -12.60 -10.29 8.03
C GLY A 381 -13.51 -10.56 9.23
N PHE A 382 -14.32 -9.59 9.65
CA PHE A 382 -15.32 -9.78 10.70
C PHE A 382 -16.41 -10.78 10.30
N LEU A 383 -16.85 -10.76 9.05
CA LEU A 383 -17.77 -11.75 8.51
C LEU A 383 -17.14 -13.16 8.51
N ILE A 384 -15.90 -13.28 8.00
CA ILE A 384 -15.17 -14.54 7.92
C ILE A 384 -14.92 -15.12 9.32
N SER A 385 -14.53 -14.31 10.29
CA SER A 385 -14.28 -14.77 11.67
C SER A 385 -15.51 -15.35 12.35
N ARG A 386 -16.71 -14.88 12.01
CA ARG A 386 -17.99 -15.35 12.57
C ARG A 386 -18.44 -16.67 11.94
N ARG A 387 -18.26 -16.82 10.63
CA ARG A 387 -18.68 -18.00 9.90
C ARG A 387 -17.61 -19.12 9.87
N GLY A 388 -16.34 -18.74 10.06
CA GLY A 388 -15.21 -19.67 9.93
C GLY A 388 -14.90 -20.10 8.50
N SER A 389 -15.47 -19.45 7.49
CA SER A 389 -15.22 -19.72 6.07
C SER A 389 -14.98 -18.45 5.29
N ARG A 390 -14.11 -18.50 4.28
CA ARG A 390 -13.84 -17.42 3.34
C ARG A 390 -14.45 -17.66 1.94
N LEU A 391 -15.16 -18.79 1.76
CA LEU A 391 -15.80 -19.12 0.50
C LEU A 391 -17.11 -18.37 0.33
N ILE A 392 -17.27 -17.67 -0.79
CA ILE A 392 -18.48 -16.91 -1.13
C ILE A 392 -19.72 -17.79 -1.11
N ALA A 393 -19.59 -19.05 -1.55
CA ALA A 393 -20.67 -20.01 -1.60
C ALA A 393 -21.24 -20.39 -0.21
N ASP A 394 -20.49 -20.17 0.88
CA ASP A 394 -20.93 -20.51 2.24
C ASP A 394 -21.83 -19.45 2.88
N TYR A 395 -22.09 -18.36 2.16
CA TYR A 395 -22.89 -17.22 2.61
C TYR A 395 -24.22 -17.12 1.85
N GLY A 396 -25.15 -16.36 2.37
CA GLY A 396 -26.44 -16.00 1.80
C GLY A 396 -27.34 -15.37 2.85
N GLY A 397 -28.01 -14.25 2.52
CA GLY A 397 -28.98 -13.60 3.39
C GLY A 397 -28.40 -12.92 4.64
N VAL A 398 -27.08 -12.63 4.69
CA VAL A 398 -26.42 -12.02 5.86
C VAL A 398 -27.08 -10.72 6.29
N GLN A 399 -27.59 -9.90 5.35
CA GLN A 399 -28.27 -8.62 5.68
C GLN A 399 -29.51 -8.77 6.57
N LYS A 400 -30.13 -9.95 6.60
CA LYS A 400 -31.31 -10.20 7.42
C LYS A 400 -30.97 -10.45 8.89
N VAL A 401 -29.76 -10.94 9.18
CA VAL A 401 -29.29 -11.29 10.53
C VAL A 401 -28.27 -10.29 11.07
N ALA A 402 -27.49 -9.64 10.20
CA ALA A 402 -26.45 -8.68 10.55
C ALA A 402 -26.52 -7.44 9.63
N PRO A 403 -27.55 -6.58 9.77
CA PRO A 403 -27.78 -5.47 8.83
C PRO A 403 -26.69 -4.40 8.86
N VAL A 404 -26.07 -4.10 10.01
CA VAL A 404 -25.01 -3.10 10.12
C VAL A 404 -23.74 -3.61 9.44
N LEU A 405 -23.39 -4.89 9.64
CA LEU A 405 -22.27 -5.54 8.94
C LEU A 405 -22.50 -5.51 7.43
N ALA A 406 -23.69 -5.88 6.96
CA ALA A 406 -24.02 -5.89 5.54
C ALA A 406 -23.99 -4.48 4.93
N GLY A 407 -24.52 -3.47 5.63
CA GLY A 407 -24.48 -2.07 5.20
C GLY A 407 -23.05 -1.53 5.12
N THR A 408 -22.21 -1.79 6.13
CA THR A 408 -20.81 -1.36 6.11
C THR A 408 -19.99 -2.10 5.04
N PHE A 409 -20.27 -3.40 4.81
CA PHE A 409 -19.68 -4.17 3.72
C PHE A 409 -20.04 -3.59 2.35
N LEU A 410 -21.32 -3.18 2.17
CA LEU A 410 -21.77 -2.53 0.95
C LEU A 410 -21.03 -1.21 0.71
N VAL A 411 -20.95 -0.33 1.73
CA VAL A 411 -20.24 0.96 1.60
C VAL A 411 -18.77 0.76 1.25
N GLY A 412 -18.07 -0.19 1.89
CA GLY A 412 -16.69 -0.54 1.55
C GLY A 412 -16.55 -1.05 0.11
N GLY A 413 -17.47 -1.88 -0.35
CA GLY A 413 -17.52 -2.36 -1.74
C GLY A 413 -17.82 -1.24 -2.74
N LEU A 414 -18.81 -0.38 -2.46
CA LEU A 414 -19.14 0.77 -3.29
C LEU A 414 -17.99 1.79 -3.37
N ALA A 415 -17.23 1.97 -2.30
CA ALA A 415 -16.01 2.76 -2.33
C ALA A 415 -14.95 2.10 -3.23
N THR A 416 -14.79 0.79 -3.14
CA THR A 416 -13.83 0.04 -3.95
C THR A 416 -14.15 0.06 -5.43
N LEU A 417 -15.44 0.08 -5.83
CA LEU A 417 -15.84 0.27 -7.24
C LEU A 417 -15.86 1.73 -7.68
N SER A 418 -15.38 2.64 -6.84
CA SER A 418 -15.29 4.08 -7.15
C SER A 418 -16.64 4.75 -7.39
N LEU A 419 -17.64 4.49 -6.53
CA LEU A 419 -18.94 5.16 -6.63
C LEU A 419 -18.79 6.68 -6.37
N PRO A 420 -19.38 7.57 -7.20
CA PRO A 420 -19.41 9.01 -6.95
C PRO A 420 -19.92 9.35 -5.54
N GLY A 421 -19.22 10.27 -4.86
CA GLY A 421 -19.47 10.63 -3.46
C GLY A 421 -18.62 9.86 -2.45
N LEU A 422 -17.86 8.85 -2.90
CA LEU A 422 -16.87 8.13 -2.09
C LEU A 422 -15.45 8.41 -2.59
N ALA A 423 -14.48 8.41 -1.66
CA ALA A 423 -13.12 8.89 -1.89
C ALA A 423 -12.41 8.34 -3.14
N PRO A 424 -12.44 7.04 -3.45
CA PRO A 424 -11.73 6.50 -4.61
C PRO A 424 -12.21 7.04 -5.97
N PHE A 425 -13.49 7.45 -6.08
CA PHE A 425 -14.02 8.02 -7.32
C PHE A 425 -13.21 9.22 -7.79
N VAL A 426 -12.91 10.17 -6.90
CA VAL A 426 -12.19 11.40 -7.27
C VAL A 426 -10.81 11.07 -7.83
N SER A 427 -10.09 10.18 -7.17
CA SER A 427 -8.75 9.79 -7.58
C SER A 427 -8.74 9.00 -8.90
N GLU A 428 -9.65 8.04 -9.05
CA GLU A 428 -9.76 7.24 -10.27
C GLU A 428 -10.17 8.09 -11.47
N PHE A 429 -11.14 8.98 -11.28
CA PHE A 429 -11.58 9.93 -12.30
C PHE A 429 -10.42 10.83 -12.76
N LEU A 430 -9.62 11.38 -11.85
CA LEU A 430 -8.43 12.16 -12.19
C LEU A 430 -7.40 11.36 -12.98
N VAL A 431 -7.16 10.10 -12.61
CA VAL A 431 -6.26 9.20 -13.36
C VAL A 431 -6.77 8.99 -14.78
N LEU A 432 -8.06 8.70 -14.93
CA LEU A 432 -8.66 8.47 -16.25
C LEU A 432 -8.60 9.72 -17.15
N VAL A 433 -9.01 10.87 -16.62
CA VAL A 433 -8.96 12.13 -17.37
C VAL A 433 -7.51 12.47 -17.73
N GLY A 434 -6.59 12.42 -16.77
CA GLY A 434 -5.18 12.69 -17.02
C GLY A 434 -4.53 11.72 -18.00
N THR A 435 -4.92 10.43 -17.97
CA THR A 435 -4.47 9.46 -18.95
C THR A 435 -5.07 9.72 -20.33
N PHE A 436 -6.37 9.98 -20.39
CA PHE A 436 -7.08 10.22 -21.65
C PHE A 436 -6.53 11.43 -22.41
N THR A 437 -6.15 12.51 -21.72
CA THR A 437 -5.61 13.71 -22.38
C THR A 437 -4.33 13.46 -23.17
N ARG A 438 -3.51 12.48 -22.76
CA ARG A 438 -2.24 12.16 -23.44
C ARG A 438 -2.29 10.83 -24.19
N TYR A 439 -3.01 9.84 -23.67
CA TYR A 439 -3.12 8.48 -24.20
C TYR A 439 -4.58 8.03 -24.27
N PRO A 440 -5.40 8.57 -25.21
CA PRO A 440 -6.85 8.35 -25.24
C PRO A 440 -7.24 6.86 -25.27
N ALA A 441 -6.54 6.05 -26.07
CA ALA A 441 -6.84 4.63 -26.18
C ALA A 441 -6.68 3.90 -24.84
N LEU A 442 -5.63 4.23 -24.05
CA LEU A 442 -5.40 3.64 -22.73
C LEU A 442 -6.43 4.13 -21.70
N GLY A 443 -6.84 5.39 -21.78
CA GLY A 443 -7.93 5.91 -20.95
C GLY A 443 -9.24 5.16 -21.18
N VAL A 444 -9.59 4.87 -22.46
CA VAL A 444 -10.76 4.07 -22.81
C VAL A 444 -10.61 2.63 -22.29
N VAL A 445 -9.47 1.99 -22.49
CA VAL A 445 -9.20 0.62 -22.01
C VAL A 445 -9.32 0.55 -20.48
N ALA A 446 -8.74 1.52 -19.76
CA ALA A 446 -8.82 1.57 -18.31
C ALA A 446 -10.25 1.74 -17.79
N THR A 447 -11.10 2.52 -18.50
CA THR A 447 -12.52 2.70 -18.15
C THR A 447 -13.30 1.37 -18.15
N VAL A 448 -12.93 0.42 -19.02
CA VAL A 448 -13.55 -0.93 -19.01
C VAL A 448 -13.30 -1.65 -17.67
N GLY A 449 -12.17 -1.38 -17.01
CA GLY A 449 -11.86 -1.91 -15.68
C GLY A 449 -12.90 -1.56 -14.62
N ILE A 450 -13.49 -0.35 -14.69
CA ILE A 450 -14.55 0.10 -13.78
C ILE A 450 -15.83 -0.74 -13.94
N VAL A 451 -16.17 -1.11 -15.17
CA VAL A 451 -17.34 -1.98 -15.42
C VAL A 451 -17.17 -3.33 -14.74
N PHE A 452 -15.97 -3.92 -14.83
CA PHE A 452 -15.68 -5.17 -14.12
C PHE A 452 -15.62 -4.96 -12.61
N ALA A 453 -15.16 -3.79 -12.12
CA ALA A 453 -15.19 -3.46 -10.71
C ALA A 453 -16.62 -3.47 -10.15
N ALA A 454 -17.55 -2.84 -10.85
CA ALA A 454 -18.96 -2.89 -10.49
C ALA A 454 -19.48 -4.35 -10.45
N LEU A 455 -19.09 -5.15 -11.45
CA LEU A 455 -19.54 -6.54 -11.54
C LEU A 455 -19.06 -7.38 -10.34
N TYR A 456 -17.76 -7.40 -10.02
CA TYR A 456 -17.28 -8.25 -8.92
C TYR A 456 -17.76 -7.78 -7.54
N VAL A 457 -17.89 -6.46 -7.31
CA VAL A 457 -18.40 -5.93 -6.03
C VAL A 457 -19.87 -6.26 -5.86
N LEU A 458 -20.70 -5.98 -6.86
CA LEU A 458 -22.15 -6.18 -6.75
C LEU A 458 -22.51 -7.67 -6.71
N VAL A 459 -21.83 -8.52 -7.49
CA VAL A 459 -22.02 -9.98 -7.45
C VAL A 459 -21.59 -10.55 -6.10
N LEU A 460 -20.46 -10.11 -5.54
CA LEU A 460 -20.05 -10.53 -4.20
C LEU A 460 -21.10 -10.14 -3.17
N HIS A 461 -21.54 -8.87 -3.17
CA HIS A 461 -22.58 -8.39 -2.26
C HIS A 461 -23.89 -9.19 -2.42
N GLN A 462 -24.34 -9.38 -3.65
CA GLN A 462 -25.54 -10.15 -3.94
C GLN A 462 -25.46 -11.59 -3.41
N ARG A 463 -24.35 -12.28 -3.67
CA ARG A 463 -24.19 -13.68 -3.26
C ARG A 463 -24.03 -13.89 -1.76
N THR A 464 -23.48 -12.90 -1.04
CA THR A 464 -23.21 -13.03 0.39
C THR A 464 -24.30 -12.41 1.25
N MET A 465 -24.79 -11.23 0.88
CA MET A 465 -25.65 -10.41 1.75
C MET A 465 -27.15 -10.62 1.48
N THR A 466 -27.54 -10.93 0.22
CA THR A 466 -28.95 -11.04 -0.16
C THR A 466 -29.42 -12.50 -0.27
N GLY A 467 -30.73 -12.70 -0.53
CA GLY A 467 -31.34 -14.01 -0.72
C GLY A 467 -31.86 -14.65 0.57
N PRO A 468 -32.10 -15.98 0.56
CA PRO A 468 -32.49 -16.72 1.75
C PRO A 468 -31.33 -16.84 2.74
N VAL A 469 -31.65 -16.80 4.03
CA VAL A 469 -30.66 -17.03 5.10
C VAL A 469 -30.29 -18.51 5.10
N LYS A 470 -29.00 -18.80 4.93
CA LYS A 470 -28.48 -20.17 5.09
C LYS A 470 -28.44 -20.53 6.58
N GLU A 471 -28.63 -21.81 6.89
CA GLU A 471 -28.65 -22.31 8.26
C GLU A 471 -27.40 -21.90 9.06
N GLU A 472 -26.25 -22.03 8.44
CA GLU A 472 -24.96 -21.69 9.07
C GLU A 472 -24.71 -20.18 9.20
N VAL A 473 -25.50 -19.36 8.53
CA VAL A 473 -25.46 -17.88 8.60
C VAL A 473 -26.43 -17.36 9.66
N ALA A 474 -27.48 -18.11 10.00
CA ALA A 474 -28.54 -17.68 10.90
C ALA A 474 -28.03 -17.26 12.30
N ALA A 475 -26.92 -17.84 12.77
CA ALA A 475 -26.31 -17.53 14.07
C ALA A 475 -25.30 -16.37 14.05
N ILE A 476 -25.06 -15.73 12.89
CA ILE A 476 -24.11 -14.63 12.77
C ILE A 476 -24.64 -13.42 13.53
N LYS A 477 -23.84 -12.90 14.47
CA LYS A 477 -24.14 -11.67 15.21
C LYS A 477 -23.66 -10.45 14.41
N ASP A 478 -24.36 -9.32 14.58
CA ASP A 478 -23.97 -8.05 13.97
C ASP A 478 -22.69 -7.47 14.59
N LEU A 479 -22.20 -6.36 14.04
CA LEU A 479 -20.96 -5.71 14.49
C LEU A 479 -21.06 -5.29 15.96
N GLY A 480 -20.05 -5.65 16.74
CA GLY A 480 -19.88 -5.19 18.12
C GLY A 480 -19.26 -3.78 18.19
N VAL A 481 -19.30 -3.18 19.38
CA VAL A 481 -18.80 -1.81 19.62
C VAL A 481 -17.34 -1.64 19.13
N ARG A 482 -16.44 -2.58 19.44
CA ARG A 482 -15.05 -2.54 18.99
C ARG A 482 -14.95 -2.47 17.45
N GLU A 483 -15.73 -3.28 16.76
CA GLU A 483 -15.71 -3.36 15.30
C GLU A 483 -16.32 -2.11 14.66
N LEU A 484 -17.33 -1.52 15.30
CA LEU A 484 -17.88 -0.22 14.89
C LEU A 484 -16.83 0.90 15.06
N VAL A 485 -16.09 0.92 16.18
CA VAL A 485 -14.99 1.88 16.39
C VAL A 485 -13.89 1.73 15.33
N VAL A 486 -13.66 0.52 14.82
CA VAL A 486 -12.71 0.23 13.74
C VAL A 486 -13.24 0.74 12.39
N VAL A 487 -14.49 0.46 12.06
CA VAL A 487 -15.04 0.70 10.70
C VAL A 487 -15.56 2.12 10.52
N ALA A 488 -16.19 2.71 11.55
CA ALA A 488 -16.83 4.02 11.44
C ALA A 488 -15.87 5.15 11.01
N PRO A 489 -14.64 5.30 11.55
CA PRO A 489 -13.73 6.34 11.08
C PRO A 489 -13.29 6.12 9.62
N LEU A 490 -13.13 4.88 9.16
CA LEU A 490 -12.80 4.59 7.76
C LEU A 490 -13.94 5.00 6.83
N ILE A 491 -15.19 4.68 7.17
CA ILE A 491 -16.38 5.09 6.41
C ILE A 491 -16.52 6.62 6.42
N ALA A 492 -16.30 7.26 7.58
CA ALA A 492 -16.34 8.72 7.68
C ALA A 492 -15.29 9.38 6.76
N LEU A 493 -14.06 8.84 6.71
CA LEU A 493 -13.01 9.32 5.80
C LEU A 493 -13.37 9.07 4.33
N LEU A 494 -13.98 7.92 3.99
CA LEU A 494 -14.43 7.65 2.62
C LEU A 494 -15.47 8.65 2.13
N LEU A 495 -16.42 9.01 2.98
CA LEU A 495 -17.45 10.02 2.67
C LEU A 495 -16.83 11.42 2.62
N PHE A 496 -16.03 11.78 3.64
CA PHE A 496 -15.41 13.10 3.73
C PHE A 496 -14.53 13.40 2.51
N LEU A 497 -13.59 12.51 2.18
CA LEU A 497 -12.68 12.69 1.04
C LEU A 497 -13.37 12.50 -0.32
N GLY A 498 -14.51 11.80 -0.35
CA GLY A 498 -15.34 11.68 -1.56
C GLY A 498 -16.06 12.97 -1.93
N VAL A 499 -16.42 13.78 -0.93
CA VAL A 499 -17.10 15.08 -1.12
C VAL A 499 -16.12 16.24 -1.07
N PHE A 500 -15.09 16.16 -0.23
CA PHE A 500 -14.12 17.24 0.02
C PHE A 500 -12.66 16.72 -0.05
N PRO A 501 -12.14 16.39 -1.24
CA PRO A 501 -10.76 15.90 -1.42
C PRO A 501 -9.70 16.99 -1.26
N LYS A 502 -10.10 18.27 -1.27
CA LYS A 502 -9.22 19.45 -1.27
C LYS A 502 -8.12 19.42 -0.21
N PRO A 503 -8.36 19.03 1.06
CA PRO A 503 -7.30 19.01 2.07
C PRO A 503 -6.11 18.12 1.70
N VAL A 504 -6.35 17.00 1.02
CA VAL A 504 -5.29 16.09 0.58
C VAL A 504 -4.67 16.60 -0.74
N THR A 505 -5.48 17.05 -1.71
CA THR A 505 -4.97 17.51 -3.00
C THR A 505 -4.12 18.77 -2.88
N ASP A 506 -4.44 19.69 -1.99
CA ASP A 506 -3.63 20.91 -1.75
C ASP A 506 -2.22 20.57 -1.25
N VAL A 507 -2.09 19.48 -0.48
CA VAL A 507 -0.81 19.02 0.05
C VAL A 507 0.01 18.27 -1.00
N ILE A 508 -0.62 17.41 -1.82
CA ILE A 508 0.10 16.58 -2.79
C ILE A 508 0.45 17.30 -4.09
N ASN A 509 -0.39 18.24 -4.55
CA ASN A 509 -0.23 18.88 -5.86
C ASN A 509 1.09 19.64 -6.06
N PRO A 510 1.68 20.31 -5.07
CA PRO A 510 3.02 20.89 -5.21
C PRO A 510 4.08 19.85 -5.55
N ALA A 511 4.11 18.71 -4.85
CA ALA A 511 5.06 17.63 -5.13
C ALA A 511 4.86 16.99 -6.51
N VAL A 512 3.61 16.93 -6.99
CA VAL A 512 3.30 16.50 -8.37
C VAL A 512 3.88 17.47 -9.40
N ARG A 513 3.73 18.79 -9.19
CA ARG A 513 4.32 19.79 -10.10
C ARG A 513 5.84 19.69 -10.14
N ASP A 514 6.49 19.50 -8.99
CA ASP A 514 7.94 19.31 -8.91
C ASP A 514 8.38 18.07 -9.69
N THR A 515 7.67 16.94 -9.53
CA THR A 515 7.96 15.69 -10.25
C THR A 515 7.78 15.85 -11.77
N LEU A 516 6.73 16.56 -12.22
CA LEU A 516 6.51 16.83 -13.65
C LEU A 516 7.59 17.76 -14.21
N SER A 517 8.06 18.73 -13.42
CA SER A 517 9.19 19.58 -13.81
C SER A 517 10.47 18.78 -14.00
N ASP A 518 10.76 17.80 -13.11
CA ASP A 518 11.93 16.93 -13.23
C ASP A 518 11.92 16.07 -14.51
N VAL A 519 10.74 15.58 -14.92
CA VAL A 519 10.60 14.80 -16.17
C VAL A 519 10.40 15.68 -17.41
N HIS A 520 10.48 16.99 -17.26
CA HIS A 520 10.29 17.97 -18.35
C HIS A 520 8.98 17.75 -19.13
N ARG A 521 7.89 17.50 -18.39
CA ARG A 521 6.56 17.26 -18.97
C ARG A 521 5.57 18.33 -18.54
N THR A 522 4.80 18.80 -19.51
CA THR A 522 3.67 19.72 -19.33
C THR A 522 2.39 19.03 -19.80
N ASP A 523 1.25 19.47 -19.30
CA ASP A 523 -0.03 18.97 -19.76
C ASP A 523 -0.24 19.25 -21.27
N PRO A 524 -0.86 18.32 -22.02
CA PRO A 524 -1.27 18.58 -23.38
C PRO A 524 -2.23 19.76 -23.46
N ALA A 525 -2.16 20.53 -24.57
CA ALA A 525 -3.11 21.60 -24.81
C ALA A 525 -4.56 21.04 -24.90
N PRO A 526 -5.58 21.75 -24.38
CA PRO A 526 -6.96 21.33 -24.47
C PRO A 526 -7.38 21.10 -25.93
N GLN A 527 -7.86 19.93 -26.28
CA GLN A 527 -8.27 19.58 -27.66
C GLN A 527 -9.49 20.38 -28.17
N ILE A 528 -10.30 20.91 -27.25
CA ILE A 528 -11.48 21.74 -27.60
C ILE A 528 -11.07 22.96 -28.42
N ASN A 529 -9.91 23.55 -28.23
CA ASN A 529 -9.41 24.68 -29.01
C ASN A 529 -8.96 24.28 -30.44
N ALA A 530 -8.65 23.02 -30.67
CA ALA A 530 -8.31 22.54 -32.02
C ALA A 530 -9.56 22.39 -32.88
N VAL A 531 -10.64 21.84 -32.35
CA VAL A 531 -11.93 21.69 -33.05
C VAL A 531 -12.57 23.05 -33.32
N ALA A 532 -12.51 24.00 -32.39
CA ALA A 532 -13.00 25.36 -32.59
C ALA A 532 -12.20 26.13 -33.64
N LYS A 533 -10.90 25.89 -33.79
CA LYS A 533 -10.05 26.48 -34.84
C LYS A 533 -10.27 25.84 -36.22
N GLU A 534 -10.62 24.56 -36.31
CA GLU A 534 -11.00 23.90 -37.57
C GLU A 534 -12.41 24.30 -38.03
N ALA A 535 -13.36 24.49 -37.09
CA ALA A 535 -14.71 24.95 -37.39
C ALA A 535 -14.78 26.44 -37.73
N ALA A 536 -13.73 27.22 -37.45
CA ALA A 536 -13.61 28.64 -37.79
C ALA A 536 -12.80 28.90 -39.09
N LYS A 537 -12.29 27.86 -39.75
CA LYS A 537 -11.71 27.88 -41.08
C LYS A 537 -12.73 27.39 -42.14
#